data_fadaaae5cae779abe97f396b95ce908b
#
_entry.id   fadaaae5cae779abe97f396b95ce908b
#
_cell.length_a   1.000
_cell.length_b   1.000
_cell.length_c   1.000
_cell.angle_alpha   90.00
_cell.angle_beta   90.00
_cell.angle_gamma   90.00
#
_symmetry.space_group_name_H-M   'P 1'
#
loop_
_entity.id
_entity.type
_entity.pdbx_description
1 polymer ?
#
loop_
_entity_poly.entity_id
_entity_poly.type
_entity_poly.pdbx_seq_one_letter_code
_entity_poly.pdbx_strand_id
1 'polypeptide(L)'
;MSDCIFCKIANHEIPSTIVFEDDDVVAFKDLNPQAPVHVLVVPKHHYDNIIDDVPASVLAAMVHAVGVVAHDTGIDRTGFRVIANTGDAAGQTVHHLHMHVLGGCDLGEGLVPAPTEEA
;
A
#
# COMPACT_ATOMS: atom_id res chain seq x y z
N MET A 1 14.85 12.13 -10.98
CA MET A 1 14.71 11.69 -11.35
C MET A 1 13.66 10.98 -11.62
N SER A 2 13.12 10.81 -11.20
CA SER A 2 12.18 9.82 -11.46
C SER A 2 10.84 10.35 -11.86
N ASP A 3 10.19 9.65 -12.77
CA ASP A 3 8.80 9.89 -13.07
C ASP A 3 7.89 9.15 -12.10
N CYS A 4 8.46 8.45 -11.13
CA CYS A 4 7.68 7.66 -10.19
C CYS A 4 6.89 8.57 -9.25
N ILE A 5 5.56 8.48 -9.33
CA ILE A 5 4.69 9.33 -8.51
C ILE A 5 4.85 9.05 -7.01
N PHE A 6 5.12 7.78 -6.63
CA PHE A 6 5.30 7.45 -5.22
C PHE A 6 6.64 7.95 -4.68
N CYS A 7 7.69 7.96 -5.52
CA CYS A 7 8.93 8.61 -5.12
C CYS A 7 8.71 10.10 -4.86
N LYS A 8 7.92 10.74 -5.70
CA LYS A 8 7.63 12.16 -5.55
C LYS A 8 6.82 12.45 -4.30
N ILE A 9 5.86 11.59 -3.98
CA ILE A 9 5.09 11.73 -2.73
C ILE A 9 6.01 11.52 -1.53
N ALA A 10 6.85 10.49 -1.57
CA ALA A 10 7.77 10.19 -0.48
C ALA A 10 8.77 11.32 -0.23
N ASN A 11 9.14 12.05 -1.28
CA ASN A 11 10.06 13.19 -1.19
C ASN A 11 9.34 14.51 -0.99
N HIS A 12 8.03 14.49 -0.78
CA HIS A 12 7.23 15.70 -0.56
C HIS A 12 7.20 16.63 -1.75
N GLU A 13 7.41 16.11 -2.96
CA GLU A 13 7.36 16.91 -4.19
C GLU A 13 5.95 17.07 -4.71
N ILE A 14 5.04 16.15 -4.34
CA ILE A 14 3.63 16.19 -4.72
C ILE A 14 2.81 16.12 -3.44
N PRO A 15 1.79 16.96 -3.29
CA PRO A 15 0.94 16.91 -2.09
C PRO A 15 0.16 15.60 -2.01
N SER A 16 -0.03 15.12 -0.80
CA SER A 16 -0.81 13.92 -0.53
C SER A 16 -1.24 13.98 0.94
N THR A 17 -2.29 13.23 1.29
CA THR A 17 -2.73 13.16 2.68
C THR A 17 -1.94 12.10 3.40
N ILE A 18 -0.81 12.49 3.98
CA ILE A 18 0.09 11.60 4.70
C ILE A 18 -0.49 11.33 6.08
N VAL A 19 -0.60 10.05 6.44
CA VAL A 19 -1.15 9.63 7.73
C VAL A 19 -0.08 9.05 8.65
N PHE A 20 1.08 8.68 8.12
CA PHE A 20 2.22 8.22 8.90
C PHE A 20 3.49 8.34 8.06
N GLU A 21 4.58 8.66 8.73
CA GLU A 21 5.88 8.75 8.06
C GLU A 21 6.99 8.50 9.08
N ASP A 22 8.00 7.74 8.68
CA ASP A 22 9.23 7.62 9.45
C ASP A 22 10.42 7.71 8.49
N ASP A 23 11.60 7.28 8.91
CA ASP A 23 12.80 7.40 8.08
C ASP A 23 12.75 6.50 6.85
N ASP A 24 12.00 5.42 6.90
CA ASP A 24 12.03 4.39 5.85
C ASP A 24 10.79 4.34 4.99
N VAL A 25 9.64 4.75 5.52
CA VAL A 25 8.35 4.58 4.83
C VAL A 25 7.47 5.81 4.99
N VAL A 26 6.51 5.93 4.08
CA VAL A 26 5.43 6.91 4.17
C VAL A 26 4.13 6.22 3.87
N ALA A 27 3.08 6.59 4.60
CA ALA A 27 1.73 6.08 4.39
C ALA A 27 0.80 7.24 4.08
N PHE A 28 0.00 7.11 3.03
CA PHE A 28 -0.89 8.18 2.59
C PHE A 28 -2.20 7.61 2.06
N LYS A 29 -3.26 8.42 2.10
CA LYS A 29 -4.57 8.00 1.64
C LYS A 29 -4.59 7.83 0.13
N ASP A 30 -5.23 6.75 -0.34
CA ASP A 30 -5.45 6.55 -1.76
C ASP A 30 -6.46 7.58 -2.26
N LEU A 31 -6.19 8.19 -3.41
CA LEU A 31 -7.08 9.20 -3.99
C LEU A 31 -8.35 8.59 -4.59
N ASN A 32 -8.33 7.29 -4.85
CA ASN A 32 -9.49 6.58 -5.40
C ASN A 32 -9.79 5.38 -4.48
N PRO A 33 -10.30 5.65 -3.27
CA PRO A 33 -10.41 4.60 -2.26
C PRO A 33 -11.42 3.53 -2.66
N GLN A 34 -11.07 2.28 -2.39
CA GLN A 34 -11.91 1.12 -2.66
C GLN A 34 -12.61 0.63 -1.40
N ALA A 35 -12.36 1.27 -0.26
CA ALA A 35 -12.96 0.94 1.02
C ALA A 35 -12.96 2.22 1.87
N PRO A 36 -13.75 2.30 2.96
CA PRO A 36 -13.75 3.48 3.83
C PRO A 36 -12.36 3.82 4.36
N VAL A 37 -11.54 2.82 4.66
CA VAL A 37 -10.12 3.02 4.94
C VAL A 37 -9.35 2.39 3.79
N HIS A 38 -8.59 3.19 3.06
CA HIS A 38 -7.72 2.72 1.98
C HIS A 38 -6.46 3.57 1.99
N VAL A 39 -5.40 3.02 2.57
CA VAL A 39 -4.12 3.71 2.74
C VAL A 39 -3.06 2.94 2.00
N LEU A 40 -2.14 3.65 1.37
CA LEU A 40 -0.97 3.05 0.71
C LEU A 40 0.24 3.24 1.60
N VAL A 41 0.99 2.16 1.83
CA VAL A 41 2.25 2.18 2.57
C VAL A 41 3.35 1.93 1.56
N VAL A 42 4.28 2.88 1.42
CA VAL A 42 5.38 2.77 0.45
C VAL A 42 6.72 3.02 1.14
N PRO A 43 7.78 2.30 0.72
CA PRO A 43 9.12 2.64 1.18
C PRO A 43 9.59 3.92 0.50
N LYS A 44 10.40 4.70 1.20
CA LYS A 44 10.96 5.94 0.63
C LYS A 44 11.98 5.63 -0.45
N HIS A 45 12.79 4.58 -0.27
CA HIS A 45 13.69 4.12 -1.32
C HIS A 45 12.88 3.36 -2.37
N HIS A 46 13.21 3.54 -3.63
CA HIS A 46 12.47 2.91 -4.72
C HIS A 46 12.82 1.44 -4.85
N TYR A 47 11.80 0.58 -4.81
CA TYR A 47 11.84 -0.83 -5.21
C TYR A 47 10.68 -1.02 -6.15
N ASP A 48 10.88 -1.76 -7.24
CA ASP A 48 9.81 -1.95 -8.22
C ASP A 48 8.63 -2.73 -7.65
N ASN A 49 8.91 -3.73 -6.82
CA ASN A 49 7.87 -4.60 -6.26
C ASN A 49 8.42 -5.36 -5.05
N ILE A 50 7.59 -6.25 -4.50
CA ILE A 50 7.91 -6.93 -3.25
C ILE A 50 9.06 -7.93 -3.37
N ILE A 51 9.42 -8.37 -4.59
CA ILE A 51 10.53 -9.30 -4.79
C ILE A 51 11.77 -8.64 -5.39
N ASP A 52 11.85 -7.31 -5.35
CA ASP A 52 12.98 -6.56 -5.89
C ASP A 52 14.06 -6.37 -4.82
N ASP A 53 14.57 -7.48 -4.29
CA ASP A 53 15.64 -7.51 -3.27
C ASP A 53 15.41 -6.51 -2.13
N VAL A 54 14.17 -6.44 -1.64
CA VAL A 54 13.81 -5.52 -0.57
C VAL A 54 14.46 -5.98 0.74
N PRO A 55 15.24 -5.13 1.41
CA PRO A 55 15.83 -5.53 2.70
C PRO A 55 14.75 -5.86 3.73
N ALA A 56 15.06 -6.83 4.59
CA ALA A 56 14.13 -7.22 5.65
C ALA A 56 13.75 -6.04 6.54
N SER A 57 14.69 -5.11 6.79
CA SER A 57 14.41 -3.95 7.61
C SER A 57 13.36 -3.04 6.99
N VAL A 58 13.34 -2.92 5.65
CA VAL A 58 12.35 -2.12 4.96
C VAL A 58 10.99 -2.78 5.03
N LEU A 59 10.93 -4.11 4.84
CA LEU A 59 9.66 -4.84 4.98
C LEU A 59 9.12 -4.72 6.40
N ALA A 60 9.99 -4.81 7.40
CA ALA A 60 9.59 -4.64 8.79
C ALA A 60 9.03 -3.23 9.04
N ALA A 61 9.66 -2.21 8.46
CA ALA A 61 9.18 -0.83 8.59
C ALA A 61 7.81 -0.66 7.93
N MET A 62 7.59 -1.31 6.78
CA MET A 62 6.28 -1.26 6.12
C MET A 62 5.20 -1.92 6.97
N VAL A 63 5.50 -3.08 7.56
CA VAL A 63 4.54 -3.78 8.43
C VAL A 63 4.25 -2.96 9.69
N HIS A 64 5.27 -2.32 10.24
CA HIS A 64 5.07 -1.41 11.37
C HIS A 64 4.09 -0.29 11.00
N ALA A 65 4.28 0.31 9.84
CA ALA A 65 3.39 1.38 9.37
C ALA A 65 1.96 0.87 9.18
N VAL A 66 1.79 -0.36 8.65
CA VAL A 66 0.47 -0.98 8.54
C VAL A 66 -0.19 -1.05 9.91
N GLY A 67 0.55 -1.47 10.94
CA GLY A 67 0.02 -1.55 12.30
C GLY A 67 -0.40 -0.21 12.86
N VAL A 68 0.40 0.84 12.63
CA VAL A 68 0.06 2.19 13.08
C VAL A 68 -1.22 2.68 12.41
N VAL A 69 -1.30 2.52 11.09
CA VAL A 69 -2.49 2.93 10.33
C VAL A 69 -3.72 2.17 10.81
N ALA A 70 -3.59 0.86 11.01
CA ALA A 70 -4.71 0.04 11.45
C ALA A 70 -5.20 0.47 12.84
N HIS A 71 -4.27 0.76 13.75
CA HIS A 71 -4.63 1.20 15.08
C HIS A 71 -5.31 2.58 15.04
N ASP A 72 -4.74 3.52 14.30
CA ASP A 72 -5.24 4.89 14.26
C ASP A 72 -6.62 4.98 13.62
N THR A 73 -6.94 4.08 12.70
CA THR A 73 -8.24 4.07 12.00
C THR A 73 -9.23 3.13 12.65
N GLY A 74 -8.80 2.35 13.65
CA GLY A 74 -9.68 1.41 14.35
C GLY A 74 -9.91 0.09 13.63
N ILE A 75 -9.34 -0.11 12.43
CA ILE A 75 -9.57 -1.34 11.67
C ILE A 75 -8.80 -2.53 12.24
N ASP A 76 -7.86 -2.29 13.16
CA ASP A 76 -7.21 -3.39 13.88
C ASP A 76 -8.19 -4.18 14.73
N ARG A 77 -9.31 -3.56 15.13
CA ARG A 77 -10.33 -4.23 15.96
C ARG A 77 -11.35 -4.97 15.12
N THR A 78 -11.65 -4.48 13.91
CA THR A 78 -12.69 -5.06 13.05
C THR A 78 -12.13 -5.96 11.98
N GLY A 79 -10.87 -5.77 11.62
CA GLY A 79 -10.20 -6.54 10.58
C GLY A 79 -9.86 -5.70 9.36
N PHE A 80 -8.78 -6.07 8.71
CA PHE A 80 -8.32 -5.35 7.52
C PHE A 80 -7.57 -6.30 6.61
N ARG A 81 -7.33 -5.84 5.39
CA ARG A 81 -6.64 -6.63 4.39
C ARG A 81 -5.44 -5.84 3.87
N VAL A 82 -4.31 -6.52 3.71
CA VAL A 82 -3.12 -5.94 3.12
C VAL A 82 -2.88 -6.63 1.78
N ILE A 83 -2.68 -5.82 0.74
CA ILE A 83 -2.47 -6.34 -0.61
C ILE A 83 -1.22 -5.69 -1.19
N ALA A 84 -0.33 -6.51 -1.75
CA ALA A 84 0.82 -6.04 -2.52
C ALA A 84 0.76 -6.71 -3.89
N ASN A 85 0.45 -5.93 -4.91
CA ASN A 85 0.33 -6.44 -6.28
C ASN A 85 1.68 -6.36 -6.97
N THR A 86 2.06 -7.42 -7.68
CA THR A 86 3.30 -7.47 -8.44
C THR A 86 2.99 -7.87 -9.88
N GLY A 87 3.35 -7.01 -10.81
CA GLY A 87 3.24 -7.28 -12.24
C GLY A 87 1.88 -6.93 -12.82
N ASP A 88 1.81 -6.97 -14.15
CA ASP A 88 0.65 -6.50 -14.89
C ASP A 88 -0.59 -7.33 -14.62
N ALA A 89 -0.44 -8.64 -14.57
CA ALA A 89 -1.59 -9.53 -14.35
C ALA A 89 -2.23 -9.34 -12.98
N ALA A 90 -1.47 -8.82 -12.02
CA ALA A 90 -2.00 -8.53 -10.68
C ALA A 90 -2.49 -7.09 -10.55
N GLY A 91 -2.37 -6.29 -11.63
CA GLY A 91 -2.86 -4.92 -11.61
C GLY A 91 -1.89 -3.92 -10.98
N GLN A 92 -0.60 -4.21 -10.99
CA GLN A 92 0.37 -3.24 -10.51
C GLN A 92 0.56 -2.16 -11.56
N THR A 93 -0.05 -0.99 -11.35
CA THR A 93 0.02 0.11 -12.30
C THR A 93 1.12 1.10 -11.96
N VAL A 94 1.55 1.16 -10.70
CA VAL A 94 2.68 2.00 -10.28
C VAL A 94 3.82 1.07 -9.87
N HIS A 95 4.95 1.16 -10.58
CA HIS A 95 6.09 0.28 -10.35
C HIS A 95 7.00 0.83 -9.26
N HIS A 96 6.43 0.93 -8.08
CA HIS A 96 7.08 1.26 -6.82
C HIS A 96 6.36 0.44 -5.77
N LEU A 97 7.08 -0.40 -5.05
CA LEU A 97 6.49 -1.28 -4.03
C LEU A 97 5.52 -0.51 -3.15
N HIS A 98 4.32 -1.04 -3.01
CA HIS A 98 3.34 -0.46 -2.09
C HIS A 98 2.41 -1.54 -1.59
N MET A 99 1.94 -1.33 -0.36
CA MET A 99 0.94 -2.18 0.27
C MET A 99 -0.33 -1.37 0.42
N HIS A 100 -1.44 -1.92 -0.10
CA HIS A 100 -2.77 -1.36 0.17
C HIS A 100 -3.22 -1.86 1.53
N VAL A 101 -3.73 -0.96 2.36
CA VAL A 101 -4.35 -1.31 3.64
C VAL A 101 -5.81 -0.93 3.51
N LEU A 102 -6.70 -1.93 3.55
CA LEU A 102 -8.12 -1.74 3.29
C LEU A 102 -8.93 -2.24 4.48
N GLY A 103 -9.91 -1.46 4.89
CA GLY A 103 -10.77 -1.85 5.99
C GLY A 103 -11.92 -0.89 6.16
N GLY A 104 -12.66 -1.03 7.27
CA GLY A 104 -13.78 -0.18 7.58
C GLY A 104 -15.10 -0.69 7.00
N CYS A 105 -15.10 -1.88 6.40
CA CYS A 105 -16.29 -2.53 5.88
C CYS A 105 -16.03 -4.01 5.79
N ASP A 106 -17.07 -4.80 5.49
CA ASP A 106 -16.91 -6.23 5.26
C ASP A 106 -16.28 -6.42 3.86
N LEU A 107 -15.05 -6.90 3.84
CA LEU A 107 -14.34 -7.14 2.59
C LEU A 107 -14.64 -8.54 2.01
N GLY A 108 -15.34 -9.39 2.79
CA GLY A 108 -15.68 -10.74 2.35
C GLY A 108 -14.50 -11.69 2.40
N GLU A 109 -14.75 -12.94 2.04
CA GLU A 109 -13.71 -13.97 2.00
C GLU A 109 -13.09 -14.15 0.63
N GLY A 110 -13.67 -13.57 -0.41
CA GLY A 110 -13.16 -13.69 -1.78
C GLY A 110 -11.80 -13.06 -1.91
N LEU A 111 -10.85 -13.80 -2.44
CA LEU A 111 -9.48 -13.33 -2.61
C LEU A 111 -9.25 -12.72 -3.99
N VAL A 112 -9.98 -13.20 -4.98
CA VAL A 112 -9.90 -12.71 -6.36
C VAL A 112 -11.31 -12.60 -6.91
N PRO A 113 -11.52 -11.76 -7.94
CA PRO A 113 -12.83 -11.72 -8.60
C PRO A 113 -13.15 -13.05 -9.26
N ALA A 114 -14.45 -13.30 -9.52
CA ALA A 114 -14.86 -14.51 -10.18
C ALA A 114 -14.11 -14.65 -11.51
N PRO A 115 -13.69 -15.86 -11.90
CA PRO A 115 -12.98 -16.04 -13.17
C PRO A 115 -13.87 -15.68 -14.35
N THR A 116 -13.25 -15.12 -15.39
CA THR A 116 -13.93 -14.83 -16.64
C THR A 116 -13.72 -16.00 -17.60
N GLU A 117 -14.47 -15.99 -18.69
CA GLU A 117 -14.31 -17.04 -19.70
C GLU A 117 -12.94 -17.03 -20.35
N GLU A 118 -12.28 -15.84 -20.40
CA GLU A 118 -10.96 -15.71 -20.97
C GLU A 118 -9.83 -16.08 -20.03
N ALA A 119 -10.14 -16.28 -18.76
CA ALA A 119 -9.11 -16.54 -17.74
C ALA A 119 -8.53 -17.95 -17.86
#